data_719d479d9a33174a88cc0c3eba941a47
#
_entry.id   719d479d9a33174a88cc0c3eba941a47
#
_cell.length_a   1.000
_cell.length_b   1.000
_cell.length_c   1.000
_cell.angle_alpha   90.00
_cell.angle_beta   90.00
_cell.angle_gamma   90.00
#
_symmetry.space_group_name_H-M   'P 1'
#
loop_
_entity.id
_entity.type
_entity.pdbx_description
1 polymer ?
#
loop_
_entity_poly.entity_id
_entity_poly.type
_entity_poly.pdbx_seq_one_letter_code
_entity_poly.pdbx_strand_id
1 'polypeptide(L)' 'LDTTDVEAAFAAAKEAGLTMLDDEIHGLPFWANGVKFFTVEGPNGEKVEFCQKL' A
#
# COMPACT_ATOMS: atom_id res chain seq x y z
N LEU A 1 0.57 6.94 3.67
CA LEU A 1 0.99 7.75 2.53
C LEU A 1 -0.01 7.65 1.38
N ASP A 2 -0.44 8.79 0.90
CA ASP A 2 -1.32 8.82 -0.27
C ASP A 2 -0.52 8.59 -1.54
N THR A 3 -1.10 7.81 -2.45
CA THR A 3 -0.51 7.60 -3.77
C THR A 3 -1.59 7.69 -4.83
N THR A 4 -1.21 8.09 -6.03
CA THR A 4 -2.13 8.13 -7.16
C THR A 4 -2.19 6.80 -7.91
N ASP A 5 -1.29 5.86 -7.59
CA ASP A 5 -1.26 4.54 -8.20
C ASP A 5 -0.72 3.53 -7.19
N VAL A 6 -1.63 2.97 -6.40
CA VAL A 6 -1.25 2.03 -5.35
C VAL A 6 -0.69 0.72 -5.93
N GLU A 7 -1.12 0.32 -7.12
CA GLU A 7 -0.61 -0.89 -7.74
C GLU A 7 0.85 -0.73 -8.16
N ALA A 8 1.20 0.43 -8.70
CA ALA A 8 2.59 0.73 -9.04
C ALA A 8 3.44 0.82 -7.78
N ALA A 9 2.91 1.44 -6.72
CA ALA A 9 3.62 1.53 -5.45
C ALA A 9 3.85 0.15 -4.84
N PHE A 10 2.86 -0.74 -4.94
CA PHE A 10 2.98 -2.10 -4.44
C PHE A 10 4.09 -2.87 -5.18
N ALA A 11 4.09 -2.80 -6.50
CA ALA A 11 5.11 -3.44 -7.31
C ALA A 11 6.51 -2.89 -7.02
N ALA A 12 6.63 -1.57 -6.89
CA ALA A 12 7.90 -0.93 -6.58
C ALA A 12 8.42 -1.34 -5.20
N ALA A 13 7.54 -1.45 -4.21
CA ALA A 13 7.93 -1.87 -2.87
C ALA A 13 8.43 -3.32 -2.86
N LYS A 14 7.76 -4.21 -3.59
CA LYS A 14 8.19 -5.60 -3.71
C LYS A 14 9.56 -5.69 -4.40
N GLU A 15 9.74 -4.94 -5.46
CA GLU A 15 10.97 -4.96 -6.21
C GLU A 15 12.13 -4.36 -5.43
N ALA A 16 11.86 -3.40 -4.56
CA ALA A 16 12.86 -2.82 -3.68
C ALA A 16 13.26 -3.74 -2.52
N GLY A 17 12.57 -4.88 -2.37
CA GLY A 17 12.90 -5.84 -1.32
C GLY A 17 12.37 -5.45 0.05
N LEU A 18 11.38 -4.57 0.12
CA LEU A 18 10.76 -4.21 1.38
C LEU A 18 9.95 -5.37 1.95
N THR A 19 9.88 -5.43 3.28
CA THR A 19 9.07 -6.44 3.93
C THR A 19 7.60 -6.09 3.76
N MET A 20 6.88 -6.93 3.02
CA MET A 20 5.47 -6.71 2.76
C MET A 20 4.66 -7.31 3.90
N LEU A 21 3.95 -6.46 4.64
CA LEU A 21 3.07 -6.92 5.71
C LEU A 21 1.74 -7.41 5.15
N ASP A 22 1.35 -6.91 3.98
CA ASP A 22 0.18 -7.38 3.25
C ASP A 22 0.63 -8.10 2.00
N ASP A 23 0.10 -9.30 1.75
CA ASP A 23 0.45 -10.10 0.57
C ASP A 23 -0.17 -9.54 -0.70
N GLU A 24 -1.20 -8.73 -0.57
CA GLU A 24 -1.92 -8.17 -1.70
C GLU A 24 -2.50 -6.81 -1.33
N ILE A 25 -2.94 -6.07 -2.34
CA ILE A 25 -3.60 -4.80 -2.13
C ILE A 25 -5.01 -5.06 -1.61
N HIS A 26 -5.35 -4.44 -0.49
CA HIS A 26 -6.68 -4.55 0.10
C HIS A 26 -7.56 -3.39 -0.37
N GLY A 27 -8.87 -3.63 -0.42
CA GLY A 27 -9.83 -2.61 -0.78
C GLY A 27 -10.89 -2.47 0.30
N LEU A 28 -11.35 -1.23 0.51
CA LEU A 28 -12.44 -0.93 1.45
C LEU A 28 -13.46 -0.05 0.74
N PRO A 29 -14.76 -0.22 1.05
CA PRO A 29 -15.82 0.54 0.39
C PRO A 29 -16.03 1.93 0.98
N PHE A 30 -14.96 2.57 1.41
CA PHE A 30 -14.99 3.94 1.88
C PHE A 30 -14.91 4.87 0.67
N TRP A 31 -15.40 6.09 0.81
CA TRP A 31 -15.44 7.08 -0.26
C TRP A 31 -16.37 6.62 -1.40
N ALA A 32 -16.54 7.47 -2.38
CA ALA A 32 -17.51 7.22 -3.46
C ALA A 32 -17.18 5.98 -4.28
N ASN A 33 -15.90 5.72 -4.54
CA ASN A 33 -15.46 4.62 -5.37
C ASN A 33 -14.58 3.63 -4.62
N GLY A 34 -14.44 3.81 -3.30
CA GLY A 34 -13.62 2.94 -2.47
C GLY A 34 -12.21 3.46 -2.28
N VAL A 35 -11.44 2.72 -1.51
CA VAL A 35 -10.03 3.01 -1.25
C VAL A 35 -9.24 1.71 -1.33
N LYS A 36 -8.03 1.75 -1.88
CA LYS A 36 -7.12 0.62 -1.91
C LYS A 36 -5.89 0.94 -1.09
N PHE A 37 -5.35 -0.05 -0.40
CA PHE A 37 -4.19 0.17 0.47
C PHE A 37 -3.38 -1.11 0.64
N PHE A 38 -2.12 -0.93 1.04
CA PHE A 38 -1.26 -2.02 1.50
C PHE A 38 -0.27 -1.46 2.52
N THR A 39 0.32 -2.35 3.32
CA THR A 39 1.24 -1.96 4.38
C THR A 39 2.58 -2.67 4.21
N VAL A 40 3.65 -1.95 4.44
CA VAL A 40 5.01 -2.51 4.43
C VAL A 40 5.68 -2.19 5.76
N GLU A 41 6.74 -2.95 6.07
CA GLU A 41 7.56 -2.67 7.24
C GLU A 41 8.82 -1.94 6.80
N GLY A 42 9.10 -0.82 7.44
CA GLY A 42 10.29 -0.04 7.17
C GLY A 42 11.54 -0.66 7.78
N PRO A 43 12.71 -0.09 7.49
CA PRO A 43 14.00 -0.67 7.93
C PRO A 43 14.18 -0.70 9.44
N ASN A 44 13.46 0.11 10.18
CA ASN A 44 13.52 0.15 11.63
C ASN A 44 12.32 -0.50 12.29
N GLY A 45 11.56 -1.30 11.54
CA GLY A 45 10.39 -1.98 12.06
C GLY A 45 9.12 -1.14 12.07
N GLU A 46 9.15 0.08 11.54
CA GLU A 46 7.96 0.92 11.47
C GLU A 46 7.03 0.44 10.37
N LYS A 47 5.73 0.63 10.58
CA LYS A 47 4.72 0.28 9.59
C LYS A 47 4.41 1.50 8.72
N VAL A 48 4.46 1.30 7.41
CA VAL A 48 4.16 2.36 6.45
C VAL A 48 3.00 1.87 5.56
N GLU A 49 1.92 2.62 5.55
CA GLU A 49 0.74 2.31 4.76
C GLU A 49 0.67 3.22 3.54
N PHE A 50 0.47 2.60 2.38
CA PHE A 50 0.21 3.34 1.13
C PHE A 50 -1.25 3.18 0.79
N CYS A 51 -1.92 4.26 0.46
CA CYS A 51 -3.34 4.21 0.12
C CYS A 51 -3.67 5.09 -1.08
N GLN A 52 -4.69 4.67 -1.82
CA GLN A 52 -5.21 5.42 -2.96
C GLN A 52 -6.72 5.51 -2.84
N LYS A 53 -7.23 6.74 -2.85
CA LYS A 53 -8.68 6.98 -2.91
C LYS A 53 -9.12 6.91 -4.36
N LEU A 54 -10.11 6.11 -4.62
CA LEU A 54 -10.62 5.90 -5.98
C LEU A 54 -11.74 6.86 -6.36
#